data_80dadbea5b60d1f88b950eee8040752a
#
_entry.id   80dadbea5b60d1f88b950eee8040752a
#
_cell.length_a   1.000
_cell.length_b   1.000
_cell.length_c   1.000
_cell.angle_alpha   90.00
_cell.angle_beta   90.00
_cell.angle_gamma   90.00
#
_symmetry.space_group_name_H-M   'P 1'
#
loop_
_entity.id
_entity.type
_entity.pdbx_description
1 polymer ?
#
loop_
_entity_poly.entity_id
_entity_poly.type
_entity_poly.pdbx_seq_one_letter_code
_entity_poly.pdbx_strand_id
1 'polypeptide(L)'
;DVFELIRGKCNKLQALPNELSMMSTNLPSGYHREMQLFKGPIMQAIDDIKSYLSILTTSIKDVQVKSDILTDDKYAHIFSVDALHELIQKGIPFRDAYVQIGEAINKGEFVPPKMAKHTHRGSIGNLELDAIREKFTTYFEK
;
A
#
# COMPACT_ATOMS: atom_id res chain seq x y z
N ASP A 1 -8.11 11.42 -3.36
CA ASP A 1 -9.29 10.68 -3.87
C ASP A 1 -8.98 9.74 -5.04
N VAL A 2 -8.13 10.17 -6.03
CA VAL A 2 -7.86 9.36 -7.25
C VAL A 2 -7.32 7.97 -6.90
N PHE A 3 -6.24 7.88 -6.11
CA PHE A 3 -5.63 6.60 -5.72
C PHE A 3 -6.56 5.74 -4.87
N GLU A 4 -7.36 6.37 -4.02
CA GLU A 4 -8.34 5.68 -3.18
C GLU A 4 -9.44 5.05 -4.02
N LEU A 5 -10.01 5.80 -4.96
CA LEU A 5 -11.04 5.31 -5.88
C LEU A 5 -10.51 4.21 -6.79
N ILE A 6 -9.28 4.32 -7.30
CA ILE A 6 -8.66 3.27 -8.12
C ILE A 6 -8.47 2.00 -7.31
N ARG A 7 -8.01 2.10 -6.05
CA ARG A 7 -7.90 0.94 -5.15
C ARG A 7 -9.25 0.22 -5.00
N GLY A 8 -10.33 0.97 -4.73
CA GLY A 8 -11.68 0.40 -4.63
C GLY A 8 -12.15 -0.25 -5.94
N LYS A 9 -11.88 0.39 -7.07
CA LYS A 9 -12.21 -0.13 -8.41
C LYS A 9 -11.41 -1.39 -8.75
N CYS A 10 -10.12 -1.46 -8.38
CA CYS A 10 -9.33 -2.68 -8.53
C CYS A 10 -9.89 -3.83 -7.68
N ASN A 11 -10.37 -3.56 -6.48
CA ASN A 11 -11.05 -4.58 -5.65
C ASN A 11 -12.33 -5.08 -6.32
N LYS A 12 -13.10 -4.21 -6.98
CA LYS A 12 -14.26 -4.62 -7.78
C LYS A 12 -13.87 -5.54 -8.92
N LEU A 13 -12.78 -5.24 -9.63
CA LEU A 13 -12.27 -6.11 -10.72
C LEU A 13 -11.89 -7.51 -10.22
N GLN A 14 -11.38 -7.62 -8.99
CA GLN A 14 -11.06 -8.92 -8.39
C GLN A 14 -12.30 -9.81 -8.17
N ALA A 15 -13.50 -9.26 -8.14
CA ALA A 15 -14.74 -10.03 -8.02
C ALA A 15 -15.16 -10.66 -9.36
N LEU A 16 -14.67 -10.15 -10.50
CA LEU A 16 -15.09 -10.60 -11.83
C LEU A 16 -14.92 -12.12 -12.06
N PRO A 17 -13.81 -12.78 -11.68
CA PRO A 17 -13.68 -14.23 -11.86
C PRO A 17 -14.79 -15.01 -11.14
N ASN A 18 -15.19 -14.55 -9.96
CA ASN A 18 -16.28 -15.17 -9.21
C ASN A 18 -17.64 -14.93 -9.87
N GLU A 19 -17.89 -13.73 -10.37
CA GLU A 19 -19.09 -13.41 -11.16
C GLU A 19 -19.23 -14.33 -12.37
N LEU A 20 -18.16 -14.46 -13.18
CA LEU A 20 -18.15 -15.33 -14.35
C LEU A 20 -18.34 -16.81 -13.97
N SER A 21 -17.73 -17.25 -12.87
CA SER A 21 -17.92 -18.60 -12.36
C SER A 21 -19.38 -18.88 -11.98
N MET A 22 -20.00 -17.93 -11.29
CA MET A 22 -21.44 -18.05 -10.91
C MET A 22 -22.35 -18.05 -12.13
N MET A 23 -22.05 -17.24 -13.14
CA MET A 23 -22.82 -17.20 -14.39
C MET A 23 -22.69 -18.49 -15.22
N SER A 24 -21.66 -19.30 -14.97
CA SER A 24 -21.45 -20.60 -15.64
C SER A 24 -22.05 -21.78 -14.90
N THR A 25 -22.76 -21.55 -13.80
CA THR A 25 -23.41 -22.63 -13.05
C THR A 25 -24.72 -23.07 -13.68
N ASN A 26 -25.14 -24.33 -13.42
CA ASN A 26 -26.42 -24.90 -13.87
C ASN A 26 -26.63 -24.98 -15.38
N LEU A 27 -25.54 -24.98 -16.15
CA LEU A 27 -25.63 -25.08 -17.62
C LEU A 27 -26.02 -26.51 -18.02
N PRO A 28 -27.00 -26.70 -18.94
CA PRO A 28 -27.33 -28.00 -19.50
C PRO A 28 -26.23 -28.51 -20.43
N SER A 29 -26.28 -29.79 -20.78
CA SER A 29 -25.29 -30.42 -21.69
C SER A 29 -25.49 -30.00 -23.17
N GLY A 30 -25.36 -28.75 -23.48
CA GLY A 30 -25.52 -28.16 -24.80
C GLY A 30 -26.41 -26.92 -24.79
N TYR A 31 -26.34 -26.08 -25.82
CA TYR A 31 -27.08 -24.85 -25.92
C TYR A 31 -26.77 -23.82 -24.81
N HIS A 32 -25.52 -23.36 -24.80
CA HIS A 32 -25.03 -22.39 -23.79
C HIS A 32 -25.08 -20.94 -24.29
N ARG A 33 -26.24 -20.44 -24.66
CA ARG A 33 -26.39 -19.06 -25.14
C ARG A 33 -26.13 -18.05 -24.03
N GLU A 34 -26.32 -18.44 -22.79
CA GLU A 34 -26.03 -17.67 -21.57
C GLU A 34 -24.57 -17.19 -21.52
N MET A 35 -23.63 -17.91 -22.11
CA MET A 35 -22.23 -17.52 -22.19
C MET A 35 -22.02 -16.19 -22.96
N GLN A 36 -23.02 -15.75 -23.74
CA GLN A 36 -22.97 -14.42 -24.35
C GLN A 36 -22.99 -13.30 -23.29
N LEU A 37 -23.54 -13.57 -22.10
CA LEU A 37 -23.58 -12.61 -20.99
C LEU A 37 -22.17 -12.30 -20.44
N PHE A 38 -21.17 -13.17 -20.64
CA PHE A 38 -19.78 -12.95 -20.21
C PHE A 38 -19.13 -11.76 -20.93
N LYS A 39 -19.56 -11.47 -22.16
CA LYS A 39 -18.97 -10.42 -22.98
C LYS A 39 -19.05 -9.06 -22.31
N GLY A 40 -20.21 -8.70 -21.78
CA GLY A 40 -20.42 -7.42 -21.12
C GLY A 40 -19.42 -7.16 -19.97
N PRO A 41 -19.42 -7.98 -18.93
CA PRO A 41 -18.49 -7.81 -17.80
C PRO A 41 -17.01 -7.85 -18.20
N ILE A 42 -16.62 -8.74 -19.11
CA ILE A 42 -15.21 -8.86 -19.56
C ILE A 42 -14.77 -7.62 -20.34
N MET A 43 -15.56 -7.19 -21.32
CA MET A 43 -15.23 -6.00 -22.12
C MET A 43 -15.17 -4.75 -21.25
N GLN A 44 -16.14 -4.59 -20.35
CA GLN A 44 -16.13 -3.48 -19.41
C GLN A 44 -14.90 -3.50 -18.50
N ALA A 45 -14.51 -4.67 -18.00
CA ALA A 45 -13.31 -4.80 -17.16
C ALA A 45 -12.03 -4.40 -17.92
N ILE A 46 -11.90 -4.76 -19.19
CA ILE A 46 -10.77 -4.37 -20.04
C ILE A 46 -10.72 -2.84 -20.21
N ASP A 47 -11.84 -2.21 -20.49
CA ASP A 47 -11.91 -0.76 -20.67
C ASP A 47 -11.66 -0.02 -19.33
N ASP A 48 -12.18 -0.55 -18.24
CA ASP A 48 -11.95 -0.05 -16.90
C ASP A 48 -10.45 -0.09 -16.55
N ILE A 49 -9.77 -1.22 -16.77
CA ILE A 49 -8.32 -1.36 -16.52
C ILE A 49 -7.52 -0.34 -17.33
N LYS A 50 -7.81 -0.19 -18.61
CA LYS A 50 -7.14 0.80 -19.47
C LYS A 50 -7.32 2.22 -18.92
N SER A 51 -8.53 2.57 -18.52
CA SER A 51 -8.86 3.86 -17.93
C SER A 51 -8.08 4.10 -16.62
N TYR A 52 -8.04 3.09 -15.72
CA TYR A 52 -7.33 3.22 -14.44
C TYR A 52 -5.83 3.37 -14.64
N LEU A 53 -5.23 2.59 -15.55
CA LEU A 53 -3.81 2.71 -15.88
C LEU A 53 -3.48 4.07 -16.48
N SER A 54 -4.33 4.61 -17.34
CA SER A 54 -4.16 5.95 -17.91
C SER A 54 -4.17 7.04 -16.83
N ILE A 55 -5.18 7.00 -15.94
CA ILE A 55 -5.30 7.96 -14.84
C ILE A 55 -4.12 7.84 -13.88
N LEU A 56 -3.72 6.61 -13.49
CA LEU A 56 -2.58 6.37 -12.63
C LEU A 56 -1.28 6.92 -13.22
N THR A 57 -1.06 6.66 -14.52
CA THR A 57 0.14 7.12 -15.22
C THR A 57 0.26 8.64 -15.20
N THR A 58 -0.85 9.35 -15.40
CA THR A 58 -0.89 10.82 -15.34
C THR A 58 -0.70 11.30 -13.91
N SER A 59 -1.48 10.74 -12.97
CA SER A 59 -1.45 11.20 -11.57
C SER A 59 -0.10 10.99 -10.89
N ILE A 60 0.60 9.89 -11.17
CA ILE A 60 1.93 9.62 -10.57
C ILE A 60 2.98 10.63 -11.05
N LYS A 61 2.89 11.08 -12.30
CA LYS A 61 3.84 12.07 -12.84
C LYS A 61 3.74 13.42 -12.14
N ASP A 62 2.56 13.73 -11.64
CA ASP A 62 2.27 15.04 -10.99
C ASP A 62 2.45 14.98 -9.47
N VAL A 63 2.84 13.84 -8.89
CA VAL A 63 3.09 13.71 -7.45
C VAL A 63 4.33 14.53 -7.06
N GLN A 64 4.11 15.48 -6.17
CA GLN A 64 5.17 16.27 -5.55
C GLN A 64 5.34 15.84 -4.10
N VAL A 65 6.56 15.48 -3.72
CA VAL A 65 6.91 15.13 -2.35
C VAL A 65 7.40 16.37 -1.61
N LYS A 66 6.79 16.68 -0.47
CA LYS A 66 7.29 17.71 0.43
C LYS A 66 8.48 17.15 1.21
N SER A 67 9.67 17.62 0.89
CA SER A 67 10.94 17.12 1.47
C SER A 67 11.08 17.38 2.97
N ASP A 68 10.41 18.41 3.46
CA ASP A 68 10.50 18.93 4.83
C ASP A 68 9.32 18.52 5.72
N ILE A 69 8.41 17.70 5.23
CA ILE A 69 7.18 17.33 5.96
C ILE A 69 7.47 16.70 7.33
N LEU A 70 8.58 15.97 7.46
CA LEU A 70 8.97 15.30 8.70
C LEU A 70 9.59 16.26 9.74
N THR A 71 9.87 17.50 9.37
CA THR A 71 10.36 18.53 10.29
C THR A 71 9.24 19.36 10.92
N ASP A 72 8.00 19.16 10.47
CA ASP A 72 6.82 19.82 11.04
C ASP A 72 6.46 19.18 12.39
N ASP A 73 6.38 19.98 13.45
CA ASP A 73 6.14 19.54 14.84
C ASP A 73 4.89 18.65 15.00
N LYS A 74 3.88 18.85 14.15
CA LYS A 74 2.66 18.01 14.16
C LYS A 74 2.94 16.52 13.86
N TYR A 75 4.09 16.21 13.22
CA TYR A 75 4.50 14.85 12.92
C TYR A 75 5.56 14.30 13.89
N ALA A 76 5.99 15.07 14.88
CA ALA A 76 7.03 14.64 15.83
C ALA A 76 6.71 13.29 16.49
N HIS A 77 5.43 13.05 16.83
CA HIS A 77 5.01 11.85 17.53
C HIS A 77 4.99 10.58 16.66
N ILE A 78 5.10 10.66 15.33
CA ILE A 78 5.21 9.44 14.50
C ILE A 78 6.49 8.64 14.80
N PHE A 79 7.52 9.29 15.36
CA PHE A 79 8.77 8.66 15.73
C PHE A 79 8.78 8.11 17.17
N SER A 80 7.65 8.13 17.88
CA SER A 80 7.58 7.65 19.25
C SER A 80 7.92 6.17 19.41
N VAL A 81 7.59 5.34 18.42
CA VAL A 81 7.92 3.91 18.40
C VAL A 81 9.42 3.70 18.18
N ASP A 82 10.07 4.52 17.38
CA ASP A 82 11.51 4.46 17.18
C ASP A 82 12.26 4.82 18.46
N ALA A 83 11.83 5.88 19.15
CA ALA A 83 12.35 6.26 20.45
C ALA A 83 12.15 5.16 21.50
N LEU A 84 11.00 4.50 21.51
CA LEU A 84 10.72 3.33 22.35
C LEU A 84 11.71 2.20 22.09
N HIS A 85 11.96 1.86 20.83
CA HIS A 85 12.91 0.82 20.46
C HIS A 85 14.34 1.16 20.90
N GLU A 86 14.75 2.41 20.83
CA GLU A 86 16.05 2.84 21.33
C GLU A 86 16.20 2.59 22.85
N LEU A 87 15.13 2.84 23.62
CA LEU A 87 15.13 2.55 25.06
C LEU A 87 15.21 1.05 25.36
N ILE A 88 14.49 0.23 24.58
CA ILE A 88 14.53 -1.24 24.71
C ILE A 88 15.95 -1.75 24.39
N GLN A 89 16.59 -1.23 23.35
CA GLN A 89 17.97 -1.60 23.00
C GLN A 89 18.99 -1.24 24.11
N LYS A 90 18.67 -0.22 24.92
CA LYS A 90 19.44 0.15 26.11
C LYS A 90 19.13 -0.73 27.35
N GLY A 91 18.28 -1.75 27.19
CA GLY A 91 17.94 -2.70 28.24
C GLY A 91 16.73 -2.30 29.10
N ILE A 92 16.00 -1.25 28.74
CA ILE A 92 14.78 -0.84 29.47
C ILE A 92 13.64 -1.78 29.07
N PRO A 93 12.89 -2.40 30.00
CA PRO A 93 11.74 -3.21 29.70
C PRO A 93 10.69 -2.43 28.87
N PHE A 94 10.02 -3.11 27.93
CA PHE A 94 9.07 -2.47 27.03
C PHE A 94 8.03 -1.60 27.75
N ARG A 95 7.46 -2.09 28.85
CA ARG A 95 6.42 -1.36 29.60
C ARG A 95 6.95 -0.06 30.20
N ASP A 96 8.15 -0.09 30.74
CA ASP A 96 8.78 1.08 31.35
C ASP A 96 9.19 2.10 30.27
N ALA A 97 9.74 1.63 29.17
CA ALA A 97 10.05 2.46 28.00
C ALA A 97 8.80 3.12 27.43
N TYR A 98 7.69 2.39 27.32
CA TYR A 98 6.42 2.92 26.85
C TYR A 98 5.88 4.03 27.76
N VAL A 99 5.93 3.83 29.09
CA VAL A 99 5.50 4.84 30.07
C VAL A 99 6.39 6.08 29.99
N GLN A 100 7.72 5.91 29.91
CA GLN A 100 8.67 7.03 29.80
C GLN A 100 8.40 7.90 28.55
N ILE A 101 8.19 7.27 27.39
CA ILE A 101 7.89 8.01 26.16
C ILE A 101 6.54 8.72 26.29
N GLY A 102 5.50 8.06 26.83
CA GLY A 102 4.18 8.65 27.04
C GLY A 102 4.24 9.87 27.98
N GLU A 103 5.00 9.77 29.07
CA GLU A 103 5.19 10.90 29.99
C GLU A 103 5.94 12.06 29.34
N ALA A 104 7.01 11.78 28.57
CA ALA A 104 7.75 12.80 27.86
C ALA A 104 6.86 13.55 26.84
N ILE A 105 6.00 12.83 26.12
CA ILE A 105 5.03 13.43 25.21
C ILE A 105 4.05 14.32 25.97
N ASN A 106 3.47 13.83 27.07
CA ASN A 106 2.50 14.59 27.86
C ASN A 106 3.09 15.87 28.50
N LYS A 107 4.37 15.84 28.82
CA LYS A 107 5.10 17.01 29.34
C LYS A 107 5.60 17.96 28.25
N GLY A 108 5.49 17.60 26.97
CA GLY A 108 6.07 18.36 25.86
C GLY A 108 7.60 18.29 25.80
N GLU A 109 8.21 17.30 26.45
CA GLU A 109 9.66 17.10 26.53
C GLU A 109 10.16 16.04 25.51
N PHE A 110 9.24 15.48 24.70
CA PHE A 110 9.59 14.45 23.73
C PHE A 110 10.43 15.01 22.60
N VAL A 111 11.64 14.49 22.43
CA VAL A 111 12.52 14.79 21.32
C VAL A 111 12.53 13.60 20.36
N PRO A 112 11.96 13.75 19.15
CA PRO A 112 11.93 12.65 18.19
C PRO A 112 13.34 12.30 17.72
N PRO A 113 13.66 11.00 17.48
CA PRO A 113 14.88 10.61 16.84
C PRO A 113 14.93 11.19 15.41
N LYS A 114 16.08 11.69 14.99
CA LYS A 114 16.23 12.41 13.72
C LYS A 114 16.03 11.53 12.48
N MET A 115 16.17 10.22 12.60
CA MET A 115 16.02 9.28 11.49
C MET A 115 15.81 7.85 12.00
N ALA A 116 14.76 7.19 11.56
CA ALA A 116 14.57 5.77 11.76
C ALA A 116 15.58 4.98 10.91
N LYS A 117 16.37 4.11 11.54
CA LYS A 117 17.32 3.21 10.86
C LYS A 117 16.83 1.77 11.00
N HIS A 118 15.87 1.41 10.19
CA HIS A 118 15.39 0.04 10.15
C HIS A 118 16.24 -0.80 9.18
N THR A 119 16.47 -2.06 9.53
CA THR A 119 17.30 -2.99 8.74
C THR A 119 16.48 -4.05 8.01
N HIS A 120 15.22 -4.25 8.39
CA HIS A 120 14.39 -5.24 7.73
C HIS A 120 13.97 -4.82 6.32
N ARG A 121 13.80 -5.79 5.45
CA ARG A 121 13.48 -5.56 4.04
C ARG A 121 12.14 -4.81 3.88
N GLY A 122 12.14 -3.81 3.01
CA GLY A 122 10.97 -2.98 2.73
C GLY A 122 10.73 -1.83 3.73
N SER A 123 11.58 -1.69 4.74
CA SER A 123 11.49 -0.61 5.72
C SER A 123 12.18 0.68 5.27
N ILE A 124 11.87 1.77 6.00
CA ILE A 124 12.61 3.04 5.85
C ILE A 124 14.09 2.79 6.19
N GLY A 125 14.98 3.03 5.25
CA GLY A 125 16.42 2.74 5.36
C GLY A 125 16.86 1.45 4.63
N ASN A 126 15.93 0.55 4.30
CA ASN A 126 16.18 -0.66 3.50
C ASN A 126 15.00 -0.99 2.58
N LEU A 127 14.70 -0.10 1.63
CA LEU A 127 13.53 -0.20 0.74
C LEU A 127 13.64 -1.32 -0.30
N GLU A 128 14.83 -1.86 -0.52
CA GLU A 128 15.08 -2.94 -1.52
C GLU A 128 14.65 -2.54 -2.95
N LEU A 129 14.78 -1.27 -3.30
CA LEU A 129 14.31 -0.75 -4.60
C LEU A 129 14.98 -1.44 -5.78
N ASP A 130 16.26 -1.81 -5.67
CA ASP A 130 16.98 -2.48 -6.73
C ASP A 130 16.48 -3.92 -6.93
N ALA A 131 16.22 -4.65 -5.85
CA ALA A 131 15.62 -5.98 -5.92
C ALA A 131 14.20 -5.95 -6.51
N ILE A 132 13.41 -4.90 -6.20
CA ILE A 132 12.08 -4.70 -6.80
C ILE A 132 12.22 -4.42 -8.30
N ARG A 133 13.17 -3.57 -8.69
CA ARG A 133 13.43 -3.23 -10.10
C ARG A 133 13.89 -4.45 -10.90
N GLU A 134 14.84 -5.21 -10.37
CA GLU A 134 15.31 -6.44 -10.99
C GLU A 134 14.16 -7.46 -11.19
N LYS A 135 13.37 -7.69 -10.15
CA LYS A 135 12.19 -8.56 -10.23
C LYS A 135 11.21 -8.08 -11.30
N PHE A 136 10.97 -6.78 -11.40
CA PHE A 136 10.08 -6.21 -12.42
C PHE A 136 10.64 -6.48 -13.82
N THR A 137 11.91 -6.19 -14.08
CA THR A 137 12.57 -6.38 -15.36
C THR A 137 12.49 -7.83 -15.84
N THR A 138 12.68 -8.81 -14.96
CA THR A 138 12.61 -10.24 -15.33
C THR A 138 11.26 -10.68 -15.90
N TYR A 139 10.18 -9.94 -15.66
CA TYR A 139 8.86 -10.24 -16.23
C TYR A 139 8.67 -9.64 -17.63
N PHE A 140 9.44 -8.64 -18.02
CA PHE A 140 9.26 -7.92 -19.27
C PHE A 140 10.33 -8.23 -20.33
N GLU A 141 11.45 -8.87 -19.93
CA GLU A 141 12.52 -9.26 -20.85
C GLU A 141 12.39 -10.71 -21.36
N LYS A 142 11.25 -11.35 -21.13
CA LYS A 142 10.88 -12.65 -21.70
C LYS A 142 9.99 -12.48 -22.91
#